data_9d66568bdee8c46ae8028b7f3a62deeb
#
_entry.id   9d66568bdee8c46ae8028b7f3a62deeb
#
_cell.length_a   1.000
_cell.length_b   1.000
_cell.length_c   1.000
_cell.angle_alpha   90.00
_cell.angle_beta   90.00
_cell.angle_gamma   90.00
#
_symmetry.space_group_name_H-M   'P 1'
#
loop_
_entity.id
_entity.type
_entity.pdbx_description
1 polymer ?
#
loop_
_entity_poly.entity_id
_entity_poly.type
_entity_poly.pdbx_seq_one_letter_code
_entity_poly.pdbx_strand_id
1 'polypeptide(L)'
;DLHPRVRRQRQMCIRDRLYHKEYEIGLELLKKVNEMFEVDLSADEAGFFALHFVNAEDGGKTDSYQISIIVHQILDIVEKYYDNMEFQEDNLYYQRFLTHLKYFAQRFLHKELHYDENQELFKIIKEQYREAYGCVKMIYLMMEEEYKYAMTEDEMLYLTIHIQKITEDHKRLKNL
;
A
#
# COMPACT_ATOMS: atom_id res chain seq x y z
N ASP A 1 14.29 -0.24 15.68
CA ASP A 1 13.55 1.04 15.67
C ASP A 1 14.24 2.01 14.72
N LEU A 2 13.63 2.24 13.55
CA LEU A 2 14.11 3.22 12.59
C LEU A 2 13.88 4.63 13.15
N HIS A 3 14.91 5.48 13.01
CA HIS A 3 14.88 6.88 13.43
C HIS A 3 13.63 7.59 12.86
N PRO A 4 12.91 8.44 13.61
CA PRO A 4 11.66 9.10 13.16
C PRO A 4 11.75 9.80 11.80
N ARG A 5 12.91 10.32 11.42
CA ARG A 5 13.18 10.90 10.10
C ARG A 5 13.09 9.87 8.97
N VAL A 6 13.63 8.67 9.18
CA VAL A 6 13.61 7.59 8.18
C VAL A 6 12.19 7.05 8.01
N ARG A 7 11.39 6.96 9.10
CA ARG A 7 9.96 6.64 9.03
C ARG A 7 9.18 7.69 8.23
N ARG A 8 9.41 8.99 8.47
CA ARG A 8 8.76 10.06 7.70
C ARG A 8 9.13 10.02 6.21
N GLN A 9 10.40 9.82 5.90
CA GLN A 9 10.88 9.78 4.52
C GLN A 9 10.34 8.59 3.75
N ARG A 10 10.22 7.39 4.38
CA ARG A 10 9.58 6.22 3.78
C ARG A 10 8.07 6.38 3.62
N GLN A 11 7.38 6.94 4.61
CA GLN A 11 5.95 7.24 4.50
C GLN A 11 5.63 8.21 3.36
N MET A 12 6.55 9.14 3.08
CA MET A 12 6.42 10.09 1.99
C MET A 12 6.52 9.43 0.63
N CYS A 13 7.53 8.57 0.44
CA CYS A 13 7.75 7.85 -0.83
C CYS A 13 6.53 7.04 -1.29
N ILE A 14 5.73 6.52 -0.38
CA ILE A 14 4.57 5.67 -0.71
C ILE A 14 3.33 6.49 -0.97
N ARG A 15 3.12 7.61 -0.28
CA ARG A 15 2.06 8.56 -0.64
C ARG A 15 2.23 9.05 -2.08
N ASP A 16 3.46 9.34 -2.47
CA ASP A 16 3.82 9.79 -3.81
C ASP A 16 3.55 8.71 -4.86
N ARG A 17 3.77 7.44 -4.52
CA ARG A 17 3.49 6.28 -5.39
C ARG A 17 1.99 5.96 -5.49
N LEU A 18 1.26 6.07 -4.39
CA LEU A 18 -0.17 5.72 -4.33
C LEU A 18 -1.05 6.77 -4.99
N TYR A 19 -0.63 8.04 -4.94
CA TYR A 19 -1.36 9.23 -5.39
C TYR A 19 -0.45 10.12 -6.26
N HIS A 20 0.22 9.52 -7.25
CA HIS A 20 1.23 10.20 -8.05
C HIS A 20 0.72 11.45 -8.76
N LYS A 21 -0.46 11.39 -9.37
CA LYS A 21 -1.07 12.53 -10.08
C LYS A 21 -1.39 13.69 -9.12
N GLU A 22 -1.98 13.36 -7.99
CA GLU A 22 -2.33 14.32 -6.96
C GLU A 22 -1.08 14.93 -6.31
N TYR A 23 0.00 14.14 -6.20
CA TYR A 23 1.29 14.62 -5.72
C TYR A 23 1.96 15.58 -6.70
N GLU A 24 1.91 15.32 -8.01
CA GLU A 24 2.39 16.26 -9.03
C GLU A 24 1.64 17.60 -8.96
N ILE A 25 0.32 17.56 -8.82
CA ILE A 25 -0.50 18.77 -8.60
C ILE A 25 -0.08 19.46 -7.30
N GLY A 26 0.17 18.70 -6.23
CA GLY A 26 0.67 19.19 -4.97
C GLY A 26 2.00 19.93 -5.09
N LEU A 27 2.95 19.42 -5.88
CA LEU A 27 4.23 20.07 -6.15
C LEU A 27 4.06 21.40 -6.91
N GLU A 28 3.19 21.44 -7.92
CA GLU A 28 2.89 22.68 -8.64
C GLU A 28 2.25 23.73 -7.72
N LEU A 29 1.33 23.31 -6.86
CA LEU A 29 0.71 24.19 -5.87
C LEU A 29 1.74 24.69 -4.87
N LEU A 30 2.60 23.83 -4.35
CA LEU A 30 3.66 24.18 -3.40
C LEU A 30 4.57 25.27 -3.98
N LYS A 31 4.99 25.12 -5.24
CA LYS A 31 5.80 26.14 -5.94
C LYS A 31 5.10 27.50 -5.95
N LYS A 32 3.81 27.54 -6.31
CA LYS A 32 3.02 28.78 -6.33
C LYS A 32 2.86 29.40 -4.94
N VAL A 33 2.65 28.56 -3.90
CA VAL A 33 2.54 29.04 -2.51
C VAL A 33 3.85 29.63 -2.05
N ASN A 34 4.99 28.99 -2.31
CA ASN A 34 6.31 29.51 -1.95
C ASN A 34 6.60 30.85 -2.65
N GLU A 35 6.27 30.97 -3.93
CA GLU A 35 6.43 32.21 -4.70
C GLU A 35 5.51 33.34 -4.20
N MET A 36 4.23 33.03 -3.91
CA MET A 36 3.21 34.03 -3.55
C MET A 36 3.38 34.59 -2.12
N PHE A 37 3.80 33.74 -1.20
CA PHE A 37 3.90 34.07 0.22
C PHE A 37 5.34 34.27 0.70
N GLU A 38 6.32 34.17 -0.22
CA GLU A 38 7.75 34.27 0.07
C GLU A 38 8.22 33.34 1.20
N VAL A 39 7.70 32.09 1.19
CA VAL A 39 8.04 31.04 2.16
C VAL A 39 8.84 29.94 1.47
N ASP A 40 9.52 29.11 2.26
CA ASP A 40 10.28 27.96 1.77
C ASP A 40 9.74 26.67 2.44
N LEU A 41 8.56 26.25 1.99
CA LEU A 41 7.95 25.00 2.43
C LEU A 41 8.63 23.82 1.75
N SER A 42 8.85 22.75 2.50
CA SER A 42 9.51 21.55 1.98
C SER A 42 8.63 20.75 1.03
N ALA A 43 9.23 19.89 0.19
CA ALA A 43 8.49 18.99 -0.70
C ALA A 43 7.54 18.04 0.06
N ASP A 44 7.74 17.85 1.36
CA ASP A 44 6.84 17.07 2.23
C ASP A 44 5.41 17.60 2.23
N GLU A 45 5.24 18.91 2.10
CA GLU A 45 3.94 19.57 2.08
C GLU A 45 3.13 19.23 0.81
N ALA A 46 3.81 18.94 -0.30
CA ALA A 46 3.13 18.48 -1.52
C ALA A 46 2.34 17.18 -1.30
N GLY A 47 2.87 16.28 -0.46
CA GLY A 47 2.17 15.05 -0.06
C GLY A 47 0.90 15.34 0.76
N PHE A 48 0.89 16.36 1.60
CA PHE A 48 -0.32 16.79 2.31
C PHE A 48 -1.36 17.39 1.36
N PHE A 49 -0.93 18.23 0.41
CA PHE A 49 -1.83 18.72 -0.63
C PHE A 49 -2.44 17.60 -1.45
N ALA A 50 -1.64 16.59 -1.86
CA ALA A 50 -2.13 15.41 -2.57
C ALA A 50 -3.24 14.70 -1.79
N LEU A 51 -3.04 14.42 -0.51
CA LEU A 51 -4.05 13.79 0.35
C LEU A 51 -5.33 14.61 0.49
N HIS A 52 -5.22 15.95 0.55
CA HIS A 52 -6.38 16.83 0.58
C HIS A 52 -7.18 16.77 -0.73
N PHE A 53 -6.50 16.68 -1.89
CA PHE A 53 -7.19 16.50 -3.18
C PHE A 53 -7.94 15.17 -3.23
N VAL A 54 -7.28 14.06 -2.86
CA VAL A 54 -7.92 12.74 -2.81
C VAL A 54 -9.14 12.73 -1.89
N ASN A 55 -9.02 13.30 -0.69
CA ASN A 55 -10.14 13.39 0.25
C ASN A 55 -11.29 14.26 -0.29
N ALA A 56 -10.98 15.32 -1.02
CA ALA A 56 -12.00 16.18 -1.63
C ALA A 56 -12.75 15.48 -2.77
N GLU A 57 -12.07 14.69 -3.60
CA GLU A 57 -12.70 13.90 -4.66
C GLU A 57 -13.70 12.88 -4.12
N ASP A 58 -13.39 12.22 -3.01
CA ASP A 58 -14.28 11.25 -2.34
C ASP A 58 -15.35 11.92 -1.46
N GLY A 59 -15.45 13.24 -1.48
CA GLY A 59 -16.40 14.01 -0.65
C GLY A 59 -16.10 13.93 0.85
N GLY A 60 -14.84 13.73 1.22
CA GLY A 60 -14.36 13.66 2.60
C GLY A 60 -14.71 12.35 3.33
N LYS A 61 -15.15 11.32 2.62
CA LYS A 61 -15.53 10.01 3.19
C LYS A 61 -14.33 9.09 3.41
N THR A 62 -13.25 9.30 2.67
CA THR A 62 -12.08 8.42 2.68
C THR A 62 -10.96 9.07 3.48
N ASP A 63 -10.42 8.35 4.46
CA ASP A 63 -9.20 8.73 5.16
C ASP A 63 -7.96 8.24 4.37
N SER A 64 -7.59 8.97 3.31
CA SER A 64 -6.46 8.63 2.46
C SER A 64 -5.13 8.58 3.22
N TYR A 65 -5.03 9.28 4.33
CA TYR A 65 -3.86 9.18 5.20
C TYR A 65 -3.77 7.80 5.88
N GLN A 66 -4.88 7.31 6.45
CA GLN A 66 -4.93 5.99 7.08
C GLN A 66 -4.72 4.88 6.04
N ILE A 67 -5.31 5.01 4.85
CA ILE A 67 -5.08 4.08 3.73
C ILE A 67 -3.59 4.00 3.41
N SER A 68 -2.91 5.13 3.28
CA SER A 68 -1.48 5.16 2.95
C SER A 68 -0.61 4.51 4.04
N ILE A 69 -0.97 4.64 5.32
CA ILE A 69 -0.28 3.98 6.43
C ILE A 69 -0.43 2.46 6.32
N ILE A 70 -1.65 1.96 6.15
CA ILE A 70 -1.92 0.52 6.07
C ILE A 70 -1.19 -0.10 4.86
N VAL A 71 -1.31 0.54 3.70
CA VAL A 71 -0.61 0.09 2.48
C VAL A 71 0.90 0.03 2.70
N HIS A 72 1.47 1.06 3.34
CA HIS A 72 2.89 1.09 3.67
C HIS A 72 3.31 -0.07 4.57
N GLN A 73 2.58 -0.31 5.65
CA GLN A 73 2.89 -1.39 6.58
C GLN A 73 2.87 -2.76 5.88
N ILE A 74 1.88 -2.98 5.00
CA ILE A 74 1.81 -4.21 4.21
C ILE A 74 2.99 -4.34 3.26
N LEU A 75 3.35 -3.28 2.54
CA LEU A 75 4.51 -3.29 1.63
C LEU A 75 5.82 -3.53 2.37
N ASP A 76 6.02 -2.90 3.53
CA ASP A 76 7.19 -3.12 4.41
C ASP A 76 7.33 -4.60 4.84
N ILE A 77 6.20 -5.26 5.13
CA ILE A 77 6.19 -6.69 5.47
C ILE A 77 6.61 -7.51 4.26
N VAL A 78 6.05 -7.23 3.08
CA VAL A 78 6.38 -7.97 1.85
C VAL A 78 7.86 -7.77 1.49
N GLU A 79 8.35 -6.53 1.50
CA GLU A 79 9.77 -6.23 1.23
C GLU A 79 10.69 -7.02 2.16
N LYS A 80 10.44 -6.97 3.47
CA LYS A 80 11.27 -7.66 4.47
C LYS A 80 11.17 -9.19 4.37
N TYR A 81 10.00 -9.72 4.07
CA TYR A 81 9.79 -11.16 3.94
C TYR A 81 10.56 -11.75 2.76
N TYR A 82 10.77 -10.99 1.70
CA TYR A 82 11.51 -11.37 0.50
C TYR A 82 12.91 -10.71 0.43
N ASP A 83 13.65 -10.70 1.54
CA ASP A 83 15.05 -10.24 1.64
C ASP A 83 15.27 -8.82 1.11
N ASN A 84 14.40 -7.89 1.48
CA ASN A 84 14.39 -6.49 1.03
C ASN A 84 14.22 -6.37 -0.49
N MET A 85 13.26 -7.11 -1.03
CA MET A 85 12.89 -7.03 -2.44
C MET A 85 12.51 -5.60 -2.82
N GLU A 86 13.17 -5.06 -3.85
CA GLU A 86 12.83 -3.76 -4.41
C GLU A 86 11.69 -3.90 -5.42
N PHE A 87 10.63 -3.12 -5.23
CA PHE A 87 9.54 -3.05 -6.19
C PHE A 87 9.89 -2.11 -7.34
N GLN A 88 9.66 -2.55 -8.57
CA GLN A 88 9.78 -1.70 -9.75
C GLN A 88 8.46 -0.95 -9.96
N GLU A 89 8.51 0.39 -9.90
CA GLU A 89 7.31 1.24 -9.97
C GLU A 89 6.55 1.10 -11.28
N ASP A 90 7.25 0.91 -12.39
CA ASP A 90 6.67 0.74 -13.73
C ASP A 90 6.10 -0.67 -13.96
N ASN A 91 6.24 -1.58 -13.01
CA ASN A 91 5.78 -2.94 -13.14
C ASN A 91 4.27 -3.05 -13.01
N LEU A 92 3.61 -3.61 -14.03
CA LEU A 92 2.15 -3.76 -14.07
C LEU A 92 1.59 -4.59 -12.90
N TYR A 93 2.31 -5.65 -12.48
CA TYR A 93 1.87 -6.48 -11.35
C TYR A 93 1.97 -5.72 -10.04
N TYR A 94 3.01 -4.90 -9.87
CA TYR A 94 3.16 -4.03 -8.71
C TYR A 94 2.05 -2.95 -8.67
N GLN A 95 1.77 -2.29 -9.78
CA GLN A 95 0.70 -1.29 -9.86
C GLN A 95 -0.69 -1.89 -9.55
N ARG A 96 -0.96 -3.10 -10.03
CA ARG A 96 -2.17 -3.83 -9.68
C ARG A 96 -2.21 -4.18 -8.19
N PHE A 97 -1.09 -4.63 -7.63
CA PHE A 97 -1.01 -4.93 -6.20
C PHE A 97 -1.29 -3.70 -5.34
N LEU A 98 -0.68 -2.54 -5.66
CA LEU A 98 -0.97 -1.26 -4.99
C LEU A 98 -2.47 -0.90 -5.04
N THR A 99 -3.07 -1.03 -6.22
CA THR A 99 -4.50 -0.75 -6.40
C THR A 99 -5.34 -1.64 -5.50
N HIS A 100 -5.00 -2.92 -5.40
CA HIS A 100 -5.72 -3.87 -4.56
C HIS A 100 -5.50 -3.62 -3.06
N LEU A 101 -4.29 -3.26 -2.65
CA LEU A 101 -4.03 -2.85 -1.27
C LEU A 101 -4.82 -1.60 -0.88
N LYS A 102 -4.94 -0.63 -1.79
CA LYS A 102 -5.78 0.56 -1.59
C LYS A 102 -7.24 0.16 -1.33
N TYR A 103 -7.83 -0.68 -2.18
CA TYR A 103 -9.20 -1.16 -2.00
C TYR A 103 -9.38 -2.00 -0.74
N PHE A 104 -8.41 -2.84 -0.39
CA PHE A 104 -8.42 -3.59 0.86
C PHE A 104 -8.46 -2.63 2.06
N ALA A 105 -7.56 -1.64 2.11
CA ALA A 105 -7.51 -0.66 3.19
C ALA A 105 -8.79 0.19 3.27
N GLN A 106 -9.38 0.57 2.15
CA GLN A 106 -10.67 1.27 2.11
C GLN A 106 -11.79 0.42 2.73
N ARG A 107 -11.97 -0.83 2.28
CA ARG A 107 -13.00 -1.74 2.83
C ARG A 107 -12.81 -1.95 4.32
N PHE A 108 -11.56 -2.18 4.75
CA PHE A 108 -11.24 -2.33 6.15
C PHE A 108 -11.68 -1.11 6.98
N LEU A 109 -11.34 0.11 6.55
CA LEU A 109 -11.69 1.35 7.26
C LEU A 109 -13.22 1.60 7.26
N HIS A 110 -13.91 1.23 6.20
CA HIS A 110 -15.37 1.36 6.09
C HIS A 110 -16.12 0.20 6.74
N LYS A 111 -15.41 -0.82 7.27
CA LYS A 111 -15.99 -2.03 7.85
C LYS A 111 -16.90 -2.80 6.87
N GLU A 112 -16.56 -2.73 5.58
CA GLU A 112 -17.25 -3.46 4.53
C GLU A 112 -16.67 -4.88 4.44
N LEU A 113 -17.38 -5.85 5.03
CA LEU A 113 -16.98 -7.26 4.96
C LEU A 113 -17.52 -7.87 3.66
N HIS A 114 -16.62 -8.36 2.82
CA HIS A 114 -16.98 -9.25 1.74
C HIS A 114 -16.79 -10.71 2.18
N TYR A 115 -17.87 -11.47 2.08
CA TYR A 115 -17.84 -12.92 2.25
C TYR A 115 -18.09 -13.55 0.88
N ASP A 116 -17.05 -14.10 0.29
CA ASP A 116 -17.20 -15.02 -0.84
C ASP A 116 -16.81 -16.43 -0.36
N GLU A 117 -17.72 -17.40 -0.46
CA GLU A 117 -17.54 -18.73 0.12
C GLU A 117 -16.66 -19.64 -0.75
N ASN A 118 -15.48 -19.20 -1.15
CA ASN A 118 -14.56 -20.01 -1.96
C ASN A 118 -13.51 -20.78 -1.12
N GLN A 119 -13.97 -21.50 -0.10
CA GLN A 119 -13.08 -22.28 0.78
C GLN A 119 -12.21 -23.32 0.04
N GLU A 120 -12.72 -23.92 -1.05
CA GLU A 120 -11.94 -24.89 -1.85
C GLU A 120 -10.78 -24.19 -2.58
N LEU A 121 -11.04 -23.04 -3.20
CA LEU A 121 -10.00 -22.24 -3.86
C LEU A 121 -8.92 -21.79 -2.88
N PHE A 122 -9.31 -21.33 -1.69
CA PHE A 122 -8.38 -20.93 -0.65
C PHE A 122 -7.43 -22.07 -0.25
N LYS A 123 -7.94 -23.29 -0.07
CA LYS A 123 -7.11 -24.46 0.25
C LYS A 123 -6.09 -24.76 -0.85
N ILE A 124 -6.52 -24.75 -2.11
CA ILE A 124 -5.64 -25.00 -3.27
C ILE A 124 -4.54 -23.94 -3.34
N ILE A 125 -4.88 -22.67 -3.27
CA ILE A 125 -3.92 -21.54 -3.37
C ILE A 125 -2.93 -21.55 -2.20
N LYS A 126 -3.39 -21.80 -0.99
CA LYS A 126 -2.57 -21.92 0.21
C LYS A 126 -1.52 -23.02 0.09
N GLU A 127 -1.87 -24.17 -0.51
CA GLU A 127 -0.96 -25.27 -0.73
C GLU A 127 0.00 -25.02 -1.89
N GLN A 128 -0.48 -24.41 -2.96
CA GLN A 128 0.29 -24.13 -4.15
C GLN A 128 1.29 -23.00 -3.94
N TYR A 129 0.91 -21.94 -3.24
CA TYR A 129 1.70 -20.72 -3.03
C TYR A 129 2.12 -20.54 -1.56
N ARG A 130 2.75 -21.58 -0.99
CA ARG A 130 3.12 -21.64 0.43
C ARG A 130 3.96 -20.48 0.90
N GLU A 131 4.90 -20.01 0.08
CA GLU A 131 5.80 -18.89 0.41
C GLU A 131 5.01 -17.58 0.49
N ALA A 132 4.21 -17.27 -0.53
CA ALA A 132 3.36 -16.09 -0.55
C ALA A 132 2.32 -16.10 0.57
N TYR A 133 1.71 -17.26 0.84
CA TYR A 133 0.80 -17.42 1.97
C TYR A 133 1.51 -17.24 3.32
N GLY A 134 2.78 -17.64 3.44
CA GLY A 134 3.61 -17.36 4.62
C GLY A 134 3.76 -15.86 4.87
N CYS A 135 4.00 -15.08 3.80
CA CYS A 135 4.03 -13.61 3.87
C CYS A 135 2.67 -13.03 4.30
N VAL A 136 1.56 -13.53 3.72
CA VAL A 136 0.20 -13.07 4.09
C VAL A 136 -0.13 -13.35 5.55
N LYS A 137 0.37 -14.44 6.14
CA LYS A 137 0.21 -14.68 7.59
C LYS A 137 0.89 -13.60 8.44
N MET A 138 2.02 -13.06 8.00
CA MET A 138 2.66 -11.95 8.71
C MET A 138 1.82 -10.67 8.61
N ILE A 139 1.21 -10.43 7.45
CA ILE A 139 0.25 -9.32 7.27
C ILE A 139 -0.96 -9.51 8.19
N TYR A 140 -1.53 -10.73 8.23
CA TYR A 140 -2.64 -11.07 9.11
C TYR A 140 -2.32 -10.75 10.58
N LEU A 141 -1.14 -11.18 11.08
CA LEU A 141 -0.72 -10.92 12.44
C LEU A 141 -0.59 -9.42 12.74
N MET A 142 -0.03 -8.64 11.81
CA MET A 142 0.04 -7.19 11.95
C MET A 142 -1.35 -6.56 12.01
N MET A 143 -2.28 -6.97 11.14
CA MET A 143 -3.66 -6.47 11.15
C MET A 143 -4.39 -6.84 12.45
N GLU A 144 -4.17 -8.04 12.98
CA GLU A 144 -4.75 -8.47 14.25
C GLU A 144 -4.15 -7.70 15.44
N GLU A 145 -2.83 -7.53 15.50
CA GLU A 145 -2.14 -6.89 16.60
C GLU A 145 -2.37 -5.37 16.65
N GLU A 146 -2.22 -4.67 15.51
CA GLU A 146 -2.29 -3.22 15.46
C GLU A 146 -3.72 -2.68 15.32
N TYR A 147 -4.54 -3.37 14.52
CA TYR A 147 -5.89 -2.90 14.17
C TYR A 147 -7.03 -3.70 14.78
N LYS A 148 -6.73 -4.80 15.51
CA LYS A 148 -7.75 -5.72 16.05
C LYS A 148 -8.68 -6.27 14.97
N TYR A 149 -8.13 -6.48 13.79
CA TYR A 149 -8.85 -6.93 12.61
C TYR A 149 -8.43 -8.33 12.19
N ALA A 150 -9.36 -9.28 12.28
CA ALA A 150 -9.18 -10.64 11.75
C ALA A 150 -9.55 -10.64 10.26
N MET A 151 -8.55 -10.78 9.39
CA MET A 151 -8.76 -10.86 7.95
C MET A 151 -9.56 -12.10 7.59
N THR A 152 -10.43 -12.00 6.59
CA THR A 152 -11.18 -13.13 6.03
C THR A 152 -10.28 -14.04 5.20
N GLU A 153 -10.72 -15.29 4.96
CA GLU A 153 -10.02 -16.23 4.06
C GLU A 153 -9.91 -15.67 2.63
N ASP A 154 -10.93 -14.95 2.16
CA ASP A 154 -10.94 -14.31 0.84
C ASP A 154 -9.91 -13.19 0.72
N GLU A 155 -9.76 -12.37 1.76
CA GLU A 155 -8.74 -11.33 1.80
C GLU A 155 -7.33 -11.93 1.80
N MET A 156 -7.12 -13.00 2.57
CA MET A 156 -5.86 -13.73 2.59
C MET A 156 -5.58 -14.42 1.25
N LEU A 157 -6.59 -15.05 0.63
CA LEU A 157 -6.50 -15.63 -0.70
C LEU A 157 -6.04 -14.60 -1.73
N TYR A 158 -6.70 -13.48 -1.72
CA TYR A 158 -6.48 -12.40 -2.66
C TYR A 158 -5.06 -11.83 -2.57
N LEU A 159 -4.61 -11.51 -1.35
CA LEU A 159 -3.23 -11.06 -1.12
C LEU A 159 -2.21 -12.12 -1.52
N THR A 160 -2.49 -13.41 -1.25
CA THR A 160 -1.59 -14.52 -1.62
C THR A 160 -1.34 -14.55 -3.13
N ILE A 161 -2.39 -14.43 -3.93
CA ILE A 161 -2.28 -14.44 -5.40
C ILE A 161 -1.47 -13.25 -5.89
N HIS A 162 -1.70 -12.05 -5.35
CA HIS A 162 -1.00 -10.85 -5.78
C HIS A 162 0.48 -10.85 -5.38
N ILE A 163 0.79 -11.26 -4.16
CA ILE A 163 2.17 -11.39 -3.68
C ILE A 163 2.92 -12.43 -4.52
N GLN A 164 2.30 -13.59 -4.83
CA GLN A 164 2.90 -14.59 -5.71
C GLN A 164 3.25 -14.00 -7.08
N LYS A 165 2.36 -13.21 -7.67
CA LYS A 165 2.58 -12.62 -9.00
C LYS A 165 3.74 -11.62 -9.02
N ILE A 166 3.82 -10.72 -8.05
CA ILE A 166 4.92 -9.75 -8.00
C ILE A 166 6.27 -10.42 -7.72
N THR A 167 6.29 -11.47 -6.90
CA THR A 167 7.53 -12.18 -6.56
C THR A 167 8.02 -13.07 -7.70
N GLU A 168 7.12 -13.72 -8.44
CA GLU A 168 7.46 -14.48 -9.66
C GLU A 168 8.09 -13.56 -10.71
N ASP A 169 7.51 -12.39 -10.92
CA ASP A 169 8.01 -11.43 -11.89
C ASP A 169 9.38 -10.87 -11.48
N HIS A 170 9.56 -10.54 -10.20
CA HIS A 170 10.85 -10.13 -9.67
C HIS A 170 11.94 -11.20 -9.85
N LYS A 171 11.63 -12.48 -9.58
CA LYS A 171 12.55 -13.61 -9.81
C LYS A 171 12.92 -13.77 -11.28
N ARG A 172 11.97 -13.54 -12.21
CA ARG A 172 12.24 -13.58 -13.67
C ARG A 172 13.21 -12.49 -14.10
N LEU A 173 13.02 -11.26 -13.61
CA LEU A 173 13.87 -10.12 -13.96
C LEU A 173 15.31 -10.25 -13.42
N LYS A 174 15.49 -10.89 -12.26
CA LYS A 174 16.84 -11.18 -11.72
C LYS A 174 17.60 -12.27 -12.47
N ASN A 175 16.92 -13.11 -13.23
CA ASN A 175 17.51 -14.21 -13.99
C ASN A 175 17.75 -13.88 -15.48
N LEU A 176 17.50 -12.62 -15.90
CA LEU A 176 17.81 -12.05 -17.22
C LEU A 176 19.08 -11.21 -17.17
#